data_b43a5e3af88edcd2093930f2f61391d6
#
_entry.id   b43a5e3af88edcd2093930f2f61391d6
#
_cell.length_a   1.000
_cell.length_b   1.000
_cell.length_c   1.000
_cell.angle_alpha   90.00
_cell.angle_beta   90.00
_cell.angle_gamma   90.00
#
_symmetry.space_group_name_H-M   'P 1'
#
loop_
_entity.id
_entity.type
_entity.pdbx_description
1 polymer ?
#
loop_
_entity_poly.entity_id
_entity_poly.type
_entity_poly.pdbx_seq_one_letter_code
_entity_poly.pdbx_strand_id
1 'polypeptide(L)'
;MNIKINKLSEHTGAEVFGVDLKSISDQRVINELTKAFSNYSVLVIRDQNLSPNEFYESAKIFGKVFKQHNKKFALKENDLVHYISNKDKFEDGKIYI
;
A
#
# COMPACT_ATOMS: atom_id res chain seq x y z
N MET A 1 -6.86 -16.73 10.66
CA MET A 1 -5.95 -15.58 10.59
C MET A 1 -6.45 -14.49 11.54
N ASN A 2 -5.60 -14.10 12.48
CA ASN A 2 -5.97 -13.10 13.49
C ASN A 2 -5.50 -11.72 13.05
N ILE A 3 -6.39 -11.01 12.39
CA ILE A 3 -6.12 -9.65 11.98
C ILE A 3 -6.26 -8.69 13.17
N LYS A 4 -5.31 -7.77 13.30
CA LYS A 4 -5.33 -6.76 14.34
C LYS A 4 -5.18 -5.39 13.71
N ILE A 5 -6.09 -4.49 14.02
CA ILE A 5 -6.13 -3.13 13.48
C ILE A 5 -6.05 -2.14 14.63
N ASN A 6 -5.02 -1.29 14.62
CA ASN A 6 -4.81 -0.28 15.65
C ASN A 6 -4.83 1.10 15.03
N LYS A 7 -5.57 2.03 15.63
CA LYS A 7 -5.53 3.44 15.21
C LYS A 7 -4.13 4.02 15.42
N LEU A 8 -3.66 4.79 14.46
CA LEU A 8 -2.44 5.59 14.59
C LEU A 8 -2.75 7.02 15.01
N SER A 9 -3.95 7.50 14.70
CA SER A 9 -4.45 8.78 15.16
C SER A 9 -5.97 8.68 15.30
N GLU A 10 -6.59 9.73 15.79
CA GLU A 10 -8.03 9.69 16.04
C GLU A 10 -8.86 9.58 14.75
N HIS A 11 -8.44 10.26 13.70
CA HIS A 11 -9.24 10.35 12.46
C HIS A 11 -8.55 9.81 11.23
N THR A 12 -7.24 9.64 11.24
CA THR A 12 -6.49 9.29 10.05
C THR A 12 -5.40 8.29 10.37
N GLY A 13 -5.39 7.19 9.63
CA GLY A 13 -4.33 6.21 9.74
C GLY A 13 -4.60 5.11 10.74
N ALA A 14 -4.37 3.90 10.30
CA ALA A 14 -4.39 2.71 11.14
C ALA A 14 -3.30 1.75 10.70
N GLU A 15 -2.75 0.99 11.63
CA GLU A 15 -1.81 -0.06 11.30
C GLU A 15 -2.48 -1.42 11.42
N VAL A 16 -2.10 -2.33 10.53
CA VAL A 16 -2.69 -3.65 10.42
C VAL A 16 -1.61 -4.70 10.61
N PHE A 17 -1.87 -5.66 11.46
CA PHE A 17 -1.00 -6.82 11.70
C PHE A 17 -1.76 -8.11 11.43
N GLY A 18 -1.03 -9.20 11.19
CA GLY A 18 -1.60 -10.53 11.09
C GLY A 18 -2.18 -10.88 9.73
N VAL A 19 -1.85 -10.09 8.71
CA VAL A 19 -2.32 -10.31 7.33
C VAL A 19 -1.10 -10.50 6.43
N ASP A 20 -1.17 -11.50 5.56
CA ASP A 20 -0.22 -11.66 4.45
C ASP A 20 -0.96 -11.36 3.15
N LEU A 21 -0.64 -10.21 2.55
CA LEU A 21 -1.35 -9.73 1.35
C LEU A 21 -1.18 -10.63 0.14
N LYS A 22 -0.10 -11.42 0.06
CA LYS A 22 0.05 -12.37 -1.07
C LYS A 22 -0.78 -13.62 -0.93
N SER A 23 -1.34 -13.90 0.24
CA SER A 23 -2.06 -15.14 0.52
C SER A 23 -3.50 -14.93 0.94
N ILE A 24 -4.04 -13.73 0.76
CA ILE A 24 -5.42 -13.46 1.18
C ILE A 24 -6.39 -14.15 0.24
N SER A 25 -7.23 -15.03 0.82
CA SER A 25 -8.34 -15.65 0.12
C SER A 25 -9.65 -15.56 0.91
N ASP A 26 -9.58 -15.15 2.16
CA ASP A 26 -10.76 -15.05 3.04
C ASP A 26 -11.47 -13.72 2.81
N GLN A 27 -12.71 -13.78 2.36
CA GLN A 27 -13.51 -12.61 2.08
C GLN A 27 -13.76 -11.76 3.33
N ARG A 28 -13.78 -12.37 4.51
CA ARG A 28 -13.96 -11.63 5.77
C ARG A 28 -12.77 -10.73 6.06
N VAL A 29 -11.56 -11.19 5.76
CA VAL A 29 -10.34 -10.39 5.91
C VAL A 29 -10.37 -9.22 4.92
N ILE A 30 -10.74 -9.48 3.68
CA ILE A 30 -10.86 -8.44 2.66
C ILE A 30 -11.88 -7.39 3.10
N ASN A 31 -13.02 -7.81 3.63
CA ASN A 31 -14.06 -6.89 4.10
C ASN A 31 -13.58 -6.04 5.28
N GLU A 32 -12.82 -6.63 6.20
CA GLU A 32 -12.25 -5.87 7.32
C GLU A 32 -11.23 -4.83 6.85
N LEU A 33 -10.39 -5.19 5.88
CA LEU A 33 -9.41 -4.27 5.32
C LEU A 33 -10.07 -3.10 4.59
N THR A 34 -11.08 -3.38 3.76
CA THR A 34 -11.78 -2.34 3.02
C THR A 34 -12.57 -1.42 3.94
N LYS A 35 -13.16 -1.97 4.99
CA LYS A 35 -13.86 -1.18 6.00
C LYS A 35 -12.89 -0.27 6.76
N ALA A 36 -11.75 -0.80 7.15
CA ALA A 36 -10.72 -0.02 7.84
C ALA A 36 -10.19 1.10 6.94
N PHE A 37 -9.98 0.82 5.67
CA PHE A 37 -9.52 1.83 4.72
C PHE A 37 -10.55 2.97 4.60
N SER A 38 -11.82 2.64 4.51
CA SER A 38 -12.89 3.65 4.49
C SER A 38 -12.92 4.50 5.76
N ASN A 39 -12.67 3.89 6.90
CA ASN A 39 -12.74 4.58 8.18
C ASN A 39 -11.52 5.46 8.47
N TYR A 40 -10.33 5.03 8.06
CA TYR A 40 -9.07 5.68 8.45
C TYR A 40 -8.32 6.34 7.31
N SER A 41 -8.71 6.12 6.07
CA SER A 41 -8.16 6.70 4.84
C SER A 41 -6.74 6.24 4.49
N VAL A 42 -5.92 5.88 5.47
CA VAL A 42 -4.56 5.38 5.27
C VAL A 42 -4.38 4.12 6.11
N LEU A 43 -3.91 3.06 5.48
CA LEU A 43 -3.54 1.83 6.18
C LEU A 43 -2.06 1.56 6.02
N VAL A 44 -1.41 1.22 7.13
CA VAL A 44 -0.04 0.71 7.14
C VAL A 44 -0.14 -0.78 7.46
N ILE A 45 0.12 -1.61 6.48
CA ILE A 45 0.02 -3.06 6.63
C ILE A 45 1.42 -3.60 6.88
N ARG A 46 1.67 -4.00 8.12
CA ARG A 46 3.01 -4.35 8.60
C ARG A 46 3.44 -5.73 8.14
N ASP A 47 4.76 -5.94 8.13
CA ASP A 47 5.41 -7.23 7.95
C ASP A 47 5.09 -7.89 6.59
N GLN A 48 5.05 -7.09 5.54
CA GLN A 48 4.80 -7.58 4.18
C GLN A 48 6.11 -7.73 3.42
N ASN A 49 6.18 -8.78 2.63
CA ASN A 49 7.30 -9.03 1.71
C ASN A 49 6.72 -9.31 0.34
N LEU A 50 6.53 -8.25 -0.44
CA LEU A 50 5.84 -8.31 -1.73
C LEU A 50 6.78 -7.92 -2.87
N SER A 51 6.74 -8.68 -3.97
CA SER A 51 7.30 -8.20 -5.23
C SER A 51 6.44 -7.06 -5.77
N PRO A 52 6.93 -6.26 -6.74
CA PRO A 52 6.11 -5.21 -7.34
C PRO A 52 4.79 -5.72 -7.93
N ASN A 53 4.80 -6.89 -8.54
CA ASN A 53 3.58 -7.48 -9.08
C ASN A 53 2.62 -7.94 -7.99
N GLU A 54 3.14 -8.52 -6.92
CA GLU A 54 2.33 -8.93 -5.77
C GLU A 54 1.71 -7.71 -5.09
N PHE A 55 2.47 -6.63 -4.98
CA PHE A 55 1.95 -5.37 -4.44
C PHE A 55 0.80 -4.83 -5.30
N TYR A 56 0.98 -4.81 -6.61
CA TYR A 56 -0.04 -4.37 -7.55
C TYR A 56 -1.32 -5.21 -7.42
N GLU A 57 -1.19 -6.53 -7.39
CA GLU A 57 -2.34 -7.42 -7.26
C GLU A 57 -3.07 -7.22 -5.92
N SER A 58 -2.32 -7.02 -4.84
CA SER A 58 -2.94 -6.81 -3.52
C SER A 58 -3.66 -5.46 -3.44
N ALA A 59 -3.18 -4.45 -4.14
CA ALA A 59 -3.81 -3.14 -4.15
C ALA A 59 -5.21 -3.17 -4.80
N LYS A 60 -5.48 -4.11 -5.67
CA LYS A 60 -6.79 -4.26 -6.31
C LYS A 60 -7.92 -4.57 -5.32
N ILE A 61 -7.59 -5.04 -4.14
CA ILE A 61 -8.57 -5.26 -3.06
C ILE A 61 -9.32 -3.96 -2.75
N PHE A 62 -8.62 -2.82 -2.86
CA PHE A 62 -9.14 -1.52 -2.46
C PHE A 62 -9.75 -0.72 -3.63
N GLY A 63 -9.69 -1.24 -4.84
CA GLY A 63 -10.28 -0.58 -6.01
C GLY A 63 -9.39 -0.65 -7.24
N LYS A 64 -9.72 0.15 -8.24
CA LYS A 64 -8.94 0.22 -9.48
C LYS A 64 -7.59 0.90 -9.24
N VAL A 65 -6.58 0.41 -9.95
CA VAL A 65 -5.24 0.98 -9.93
C VAL A 65 -5.04 1.77 -11.22
N PHE A 66 -4.52 2.99 -11.10
CA PHE A 66 -4.28 3.86 -12.25
C PHE A 66 -2.80 4.16 -12.40
N LYS A 67 -2.36 4.37 -13.63
CA LYS A 67 -1.00 4.81 -13.93
C LYS A 67 -0.81 6.25 -13.47
N GLN A 68 0.36 6.52 -12.90
CA GLN A 68 0.79 7.88 -12.60
C GLN A 68 1.25 8.55 -13.89
N HIS A 69 1.04 9.86 -14.01
CA HIS A 69 1.57 10.63 -15.13
C HIS A 69 3.09 10.70 -15.12
N ASN A 70 3.68 10.84 -13.95
CA ASN A 70 5.14 10.86 -13.80
C ASN A 70 5.66 9.45 -13.62
N LYS A 71 6.41 8.95 -14.61
CA LYS A 71 6.95 7.59 -14.62
C LYS A 71 8.36 7.49 -14.04
N LYS A 72 8.93 8.57 -13.54
CA LYS A 72 10.30 8.59 -13.03
C LYS A 72 10.54 7.55 -11.94
N PHE A 73 9.56 7.33 -11.08
CA PHE A 73 9.66 6.41 -9.95
C PHE A 73 8.97 5.07 -10.19
N ALA A 74 8.54 4.81 -11.42
CA ALA A 74 7.93 3.53 -11.76
C ALA A 74 8.97 2.42 -11.76
N LEU A 75 8.60 1.26 -11.23
CA LEU A 75 9.47 0.11 -11.21
C LEU A 75 9.49 -0.59 -12.55
N LYS A 76 10.65 -1.16 -12.91
CA LYS A 76 10.83 -1.84 -14.21
C LYS A 76 9.92 -3.06 -14.36
N GLU A 77 9.67 -3.78 -13.27
CA GLU A 77 8.86 -4.98 -13.27
C GLU A 77 7.38 -4.67 -13.45
N ASN A 78 6.93 -3.52 -12.97
CA ASN A 78 5.53 -3.10 -13.09
C ASN A 78 5.47 -1.58 -13.02
N ASP A 79 5.14 -0.92 -14.13
CA ASP A 79 5.11 0.54 -14.22
C ASP A 79 3.93 1.17 -13.48
N LEU A 80 3.02 0.36 -12.96
CA LEU A 80 1.93 0.82 -12.09
C LEU A 80 2.35 0.91 -10.62
N VAL A 81 3.55 0.43 -10.31
CA VAL A 81 4.11 0.48 -8.96
C VAL A 81 5.25 1.49 -8.94
N HIS A 82 5.17 2.44 -8.02
CA HIS A 82 6.18 3.46 -7.82
C HIS A 82 6.78 3.30 -6.43
N TYR A 83 8.05 3.65 -6.30
CA TYR A 83 8.66 3.74 -4.98
C TYR A 83 8.59 5.19 -4.48
N ILE A 84 8.55 5.34 -3.16
CA ILE A 84 8.57 6.64 -2.48
C ILE A 84 9.76 6.65 -1.55
N SER A 85 10.67 7.61 -1.75
CA SER A 85 11.89 7.68 -0.97
C SER A 85 12.35 9.13 -0.85
N ASN A 86 12.87 9.50 0.32
CA ASN A 86 13.49 10.79 0.54
C ASN A 86 14.96 10.82 0.13
N LYS A 87 15.47 9.71 -0.42
CA LYS A 87 16.85 9.59 -0.89
C LYS A 87 16.99 9.85 -2.38
N ASP A 88 15.87 9.93 -3.12
CA ASP A 88 15.91 10.18 -4.55
C ASP A 88 16.12 11.64 -4.85
N LYS A 89 16.87 11.90 -5.92
CA LYS A 89 17.14 13.24 -6.40
C LYS A 89 16.34 13.53 -7.67
N PHE A 90 15.84 14.75 -7.76
CA PHE A 90 15.24 15.24 -8.98
C PHE A 90 16.32 15.71 -9.96
N GLU A 91 15.90 16.12 -11.17
CA GLU A 91 16.82 16.51 -12.24
C GLU A 91 17.75 17.67 -11.85
N ASP A 92 17.30 18.54 -10.95
CA ASP A 92 18.11 19.64 -10.43
C ASP A 92 19.12 19.20 -9.36
N GLY A 93 19.21 17.91 -9.05
CA GLY A 93 20.11 17.37 -8.04
C GLY A 93 19.62 17.53 -6.60
N LYS A 94 18.44 18.10 -6.40
CA LYS A 94 17.88 18.32 -5.08
C LYS A 94 16.97 17.16 -4.68
N ILE A 95 16.84 16.97 -3.36
CA ILE A 95 15.91 15.99 -2.79
C ILE A 95 14.72 16.76 -2.22
N TYR A 96 13.52 16.36 -2.62
CA TYR A 96 12.28 16.94 -2.10
C TYR A 96 11.59 15.91 -1.20
N ILE A 97 11.17 16.35 -0.04
CA ILE A 97 10.52 15.51 0.96
C ILE A 97 9.06 15.91 1.09
#